data_ef83a691136e2354cc2d9c29f3dc17bd
#
_entry.id   ef83a691136e2354cc2d9c29f3dc17bd
#
_cell.length_a   1.000
_cell.length_b   1.000
_cell.length_c   1.000
_cell.angle_alpha   90.00
_cell.angle_beta   90.00
_cell.angle_gamma   90.00
#
_symmetry.space_group_name_H-M   'P 1'
#
loop_
_entity.id
_entity.type
_entity.pdbx_description
1 polymer ?
#
loop_
_entity_poly.entity_id
_entity_poly.type
_entity_poly.pdbx_seq_one_letter_code
_entity_poly.pdbx_strand_id
1 'polypeptide(L)'
;MQTKKINHIFCAVRGIPQSRATVTKAIDLAIEHQARLTFVHVNNADFLISAGPTLTSLPKVKKQIHSLSEFAMLVLCDRAQRRGVENVDYILKEGQILPQIFETLSELTPDLLVIGRPFETEAGIFSLKETDVDNFVQEVENNLNITVIPVETKVE
;
A
#
# COMPACT_ATOMS: atom_id res chain seq x y z
N MET A 1 8.61 19.63 -23.75
CA MET A 1 8.52 18.55 -22.75
C MET A 1 7.09 18.19 -22.50
N GLN A 2 6.72 16.99 -22.89
CA GLN A 2 5.38 16.50 -22.59
C GLN A 2 5.40 15.92 -21.18
N THR A 3 4.68 16.56 -20.27
CA THR A 3 4.43 15.98 -18.96
C THR A 3 3.50 14.77 -19.14
N LYS A 4 3.96 13.60 -18.67
CA LYS A 4 3.17 12.39 -18.73
C LYS A 4 1.88 12.61 -17.92
N LYS A 5 0.73 12.37 -18.54
CA LYS A 5 -0.55 12.48 -17.87
C LYS A 5 -0.68 11.34 -16.85
N ILE A 6 -1.02 11.69 -15.61
CA ILE A 6 -1.25 10.71 -14.55
C ILE A 6 -2.73 10.32 -14.56
N ASN A 7 -3.02 9.09 -14.93
CA ASN A 7 -4.39 8.57 -15.02
C ASN A 7 -4.72 7.59 -13.91
N HIS A 8 -3.72 6.89 -13.38
CA HIS A 8 -3.94 5.86 -12.37
C HIS A 8 -2.83 5.90 -11.32
N ILE A 9 -3.22 6.03 -10.07
CA ILE A 9 -2.33 6.12 -8.92
C ILE A 9 -2.58 4.92 -8.01
N PHE A 10 -1.51 4.22 -7.63
CA PHE A 10 -1.55 3.20 -6.58
C PHE A 10 -1.05 3.79 -5.27
N CYS A 11 -1.72 3.46 -4.19
CA CYS A 11 -1.31 3.82 -2.83
C CYS A 11 -1.12 2.54 -2.02
N ALA A 12 0.12 2.26 -1.64
CA ALA A 12 0.42 1.11 -0.79
C ALA A 12 0.12 1.45 0.66
N VAL A 13 -0.75 0.68 1.29
CA VAL A 13 -1.24 0.92 2.65
C VAL A 13 -0.76 -0.21 3.57
N ARG A 14 -0.09 0.14 4.67
CA ARG A 14 0.37 -0.85 5.67
C ARG A 14 -0.60 -1.03 6.82
N GLY A 15 -1.17 0.06 7.30
CA GLY A 15 -2.15 0.07 8.39
C GLY A 15 -2.69 1.48 8.49
N ILE A 16 -3.84 1.66 9.14
CA ILE A 16 -4.51 2.97 9.11
C ILE A 16 -3.69 4.07 9.79
N PRO A 17 -3.17 3.90 11.03
CA PRO A 17 -2.42 4.98 11.65
C PRO A 17 -1.11 5.30 10.95
N GLN A 18 -0.36 4.26 10.56
CA GLN A 18 0.95 4.40 9.92
C GLN A 18 0.86 4.97 8.51
N SER A 19 -0.29 4.77 7.85
CA SER A 19 -0.46 5.16 6.45
C SER A 19 -1.22 6.46 6.26
N ARG A 20 -1.55 7.18 7.34
CA ARG A 20 -2.37 8.39 7.24
C ARG A 20 -1.78 9.42 6.28
N ALA A 21 -0.50 9.74 6.43
CA ALA A 21 0.18 10.71 5.57
C ALA A 21 0.25 10.22 4.13
N THR A 22 0.53 8.94 3.94
CA THR A 22 0.60 8.31 2.61
C THR A 22 -0.75 8.37 1.91
N VAL A 23 -1.82 8.02 2.61
CA VAL A 23 -3.19 8.06 2.08
C VAL A 23 -3.59 9.49 1.71
N THR A 24 -3.32 10.44 2.58
CA THR A 24 -3.63 11.86 2.32
C THR A 24 -2.91 12.35 1.06
N LYS A 25 -1.62 12.03 0.93
CA LYS A 25 -0.84 12.40 -0.26
C LYS A 25 -1.42 11.78 -1.53
N ALA A 26 -1.78 10.51 -1.48
CA ALA A 26 -2.37 9.81 -2.63
C ALA A 26 -3.72 10.43 -3.04
N ILE A 27 -4.56 10.74 -2.07
CA ILE A 27 -5.85 11.39 -2.34
C ILE A 27 -5.65 12.76 -2.97
N ASP A 28 -4.74 13.57 -2.43
CA ASP A 28 -4.45 14.91 -2.96
C ASP A 28 -3.96 14.84 -4.40
N LEU A 29 -3.08 13.89 -4.70
CA LEU A 29 -2.58 13.67 -6.06
C LEU A 29 -3.68 13.20 -7.01
N ALA A 30 -4.55 12.30 -6.55
CA ALA A 30 -5.66 11.81 -7.37
C ALA A 30 -6.63 12.94 -7.72
N ILE A 31 -6.89 13.85 -6.78
CA ILE A 31 -7.74 15.02 -7.03
C ILE A 31 -7.05 15.96 -8.01
N GLU A 32 -5.78 16.26 -7.78
CA GLU A 32 -4.99 17.17 -8.62
C GLU A 32 -4.96 16.72 -10.08
N HIS A 33 -4.75 15.41 -10.30
CA HIS A 33 -4.63 14.84 -11.64
C HIS A 33 -5.94 14.32 -12.21
N GLN A 34 -7.01 14.35 -11.44
CA GLN A 34 -8.29 13.72 -11.80
C GLN A 34 -8.09 12.24 -12.17
N ALA A 35 -7.26 11.57 -11.39
CA ALA A 35 -6.81 10.21 -11.64
C ALA A 35 -7.63 9.20 -10.84
N ARG A 36 -7.66 7.98 -11.35
CA ARG A 36 -8.16 6.82 -10.60
C ARG A 36 -7.18 6.50 -9.47
N LEU A 37 -7.72 6.16 -8.31
CA LEU A 37 -6.92 5.80 -7.13
C LEU A 37 -7.24 4.36 -6.72
N THR A 38 -6.19 3.54 -6.59
CA THR A 38 -6.31 2.18 -6.10
C THR A 38 -5.46 2.01 -4.85
N PHE A 39 -6.09 1.67 -3.73
CA PHE A 39 -5.36 1.30 -2.51
C PHE A 39 -4.94 -0.15 -2.61
N VAL A 40 -3.69 -0.44 -2.26
CA VAL A 40 -3.14 -1.80 -2.27
C VAL A 40 -2.67 -2.14 -0.87
N HIS A 41 -3.18 -3.23 -0.33
CA HIS A 41 -2.78 -3.73 0.98
C HIS A 41 -2.39 -5.21 0.86
N VAL A 42 -1.29 -5.58 1.51
CA VAL A 42 -0.80 -6.94 1.54
C VAL A 42 -0.86 -7.46 2.97
N ASN A 43 -1.62 -8.51 3.19
CA ASN A 43 -1.64 -9.22 4.46
C ASN A 43 -0.45 -10.16 4.50
N ASN A 44 0.49 -9.91 5.44
CA ASN A 44 1.66 -10.75 5.59
C ASN A 44 1.33 -11.94 6.48
N ALA A 45 1.21 -13.12 5.86
CA ALA A 45 0.88 -14.36 6.55
C ALA A 45 2.04 -14.93 7.39
N ASP A 46 3.27 -14.46 7.18
CA ASP A 46 4.45 -14.95 7.92
C ASP A 46 4.31 -14.71 9.42
N PHE A 47 3.64 -13.64 9.78
CA PHE A 47 3.27 -13.33 11.16
C PHE A 47 2.50 -14.48 11.82
N LEU A 48 1.51 -15.02 11.11
CA LEU A 48 0.67 -16.10 11.65
C LEU A 48 1.44 -17.41 11.74
N ILE A 49 2.38 -17.63 10.83
CA ILE A 49 3.24 -18.82 10.85
C ILE A 49 4.20 -18.76 12.04
N SER A 50 4.74 -17.60 12.35
CA SER A 50 5.63 -17.40 13.51
C SER A 50 4.90 -17.62 14.83
N ALA A 51 3.61 -17.34 14.93
CA ALA A 51 2.76 -17.63 16.07
C ALA A 51 2.18 -19.05 16.05
N GLY A 52 2.50 -19.80 15.00
CA GLY A 52 1.80 -20.97 14.50
C GLY A 52 1.61 -22.17 15.40
N PRO A 53 2.59 -22.58 16.25
CA PRO A 53 2.40 -23.82 17.03
C PRO A 53 1.23 -23.77 18.00
N THR A 54 0.74 -22.59 18.35
CA THR A 54 -0.34 -22.40 19.31
C THR A 54 -1.69 -22.09 18.65
N LEU A 55 -1.72 -21.89 17.32
CA LEU A 55 -2.96 -21.57 16.62
C LEU A 55 -3.60 -22.81 16.02
N THR A 56 -4.65 -23.31 16.68
CA THR A 56 -5.38 -24.49 16.21
C THR A 56 -6.36 -24.18 15.08
N SER A 57 -6.63 -22.90 14.77
CA SER A 57 -7.56 -22.52 13.71
C SER A 57 -7.02 -21.40 12.82
N LEU A 58 -5.85 -21.65 12.23
CA LEU A 58 -5.18 -20.71 11.32
C LEU A 58 -6.08 -20.23 10.17
N PRO A 59 -6.84 -21.10 9.47
CA PRO A 59 -7.73 -20.61 8.40
C PRO A 59 -8.78 -19.64 8.87
N LYS A 60 -9.31 -19.81 10.08
CA LYS A 60 -10.32 -18.93 10.65
C LYS A 60 -9.73 -17.56 10.99
N VAL A 61 -8.52 -17.54 11.55
CA VAL A 61 -7.79 -16.30 11.86
C VAL A 61 -7.46 -15.53 10.59
N LYS A 62 -6.98 -16.21 9.55
CA LYS A 62 -6.72 -15.59 8.24
C LYS A 62 -7.97 -14.95 7.66
N LYS A 63 -9.10 -15.62 7.75
CA LYS A 63 -10.37 -15.10 7.26
C LYS A 63 -10.78 -13.84 8.01
N GLN A 64 -10.61 -13.80 9.32
CA GLN A 64 -10.90 -12.62 10.13
C GLN A 64 -10.00 -11.46 9.78
N ILE A 65 -8.70 -11.70 9.59
CA ILE A 65 -7.74 -10.67 9.18
C ILE A 65 -8.13 -10.12 7.81
N HIS A 66 -8.49 -10.99 6.87
CA HIS A 66 -8.93 -10.58 5.54
C HIS A 66 -10.16 -9.67 5.63
N SER A 67 -11.14 -10.04 6.46
CA SER A 67 -12.36 -9.24 6.65
C SER A 67 -12.07 -7.88 7.27
N LEU A 68 -11.14 -7.81 8.23
CA LEU A 68 -10.72 -6.54 8.83
C LEU A 68 -9.98 -5.66 7.82
N SER A 69 -9.12 -6.26 7.01
CA SER A 69 -8.39 -5.53 5.97
C SER A 69 -9.34 -5.00 4.90
N GLU A 70 -10.31 -5.79 4.49
CA GLU A 70 -11.34 -5.36 3.54
C GLU A 70 -12.14 -4.19 4.08
N PHE A 71 -12.56 -4.27 5.34
CA PHE A 71 -13.28 -3.17 6.00
C PHE A 71 -12.43 -1.89 6.01
N ALA A 72 -11.16 -2.02 6.38
CA ALA A 72 -10.24 -0.88 6.39
C ALA A 72 -10.10 -0.25 5.01
N MET A 73 -9.99 -1.07 3.96
CA MET A 73 -9.89 -0.56 2.59
C MET A 73 -11.16 0.14 2.14
N LEU A 74 -12.32 -0.38 2.52
CA LEU A 74 -13.61 0.26 2.23
C LEU A 74 -13.72 1.63 2.90
N VAL A 75 -13.23 1.75 4.13
CA VAL A 75 -13.17 3.04 4.84
C VAL A 75 -12.30 4.04 4.09
N LEU A 76 -11.15 3.60 3.59
CA LEU A 76 -10.26 4.47 2.83
C LEU A 76 -10.88 4.89 1.49
N CYS A 77 -11.56 3.98 0.81
CA CYS A 77 -12.27 4.30 -0.42
C CYS A 77 -13.39 5.34 -0.18
N ASP A 78 -14.15 5.16 0.90
CA ASP A 78 -15.18 6.13 1.30
C ASP A 78 -14.57 7.50 1.57
N ARG A 79 -13.47 7.54 2.31
CA ARG A 79 -12.74 8.79 2.59
C ARG A 79 -12.30 9.48 1.31
N ALA A 80 -11.74 8.73 0.36
CA ALA A 80 -11.30 9.29 -0.90
C ALA A 80 -12.46 9.85 -1.72
N GLN A 81 -13.58 9.13 -1.76
CA GLN A 81 -14.78 9.58 -2.47
C GLN A 81 -15.34 10.86 -1.87
N ARG A 82 -15.39 10.96 -0.55
CA ARG A 82 -15.84 12.17 0.15
C ARG A 82 -14.95 13.37 -0.12
N ARG A 83 -13.66 13.12 -0.37
CA ARG A 83 -12.71 14.16 -0.73
C ARG A 83 -12.81 14.59 -2.20
N GLY A 84 -13.50 13.83 -3.04
CA GLY A 84 -13.73 14.18 -4.43
C GLY A 84 -13.08 13.26 -5.46
N VAL A 85 -12.49 12.14 -5.06
CA VAL A 85 -11.97 11.15 -5.99
C VAL A 85 -13.14 10.38 -6.59
N GLU A 86 -13.36 10.50 -7.88
CA GLU A 86 -14.53 9.89 -8.54
C GLU A 86 -14.37 8.37 -8.71
N ASN A 87 -13.17 7.90 -9.00
CA ASN A 87 -12.91 6.51 -9.32
C ASN A 87 -11.87 5.95 -8.35
N VAL A 88 -12.31 5.23 -7.33
CA VAL A 88 -11.45 4.64 -6.31
C VAL A 88 -11.85 3.19 -6.07
N ASP A 89 -10.83 2.34 -5.92
CA ASP A 89 -11.01 0.93 -5.57
C ASP A 89 -9.85 0.46 -4.70
N TYR A 90 -9.83 -0.83 -4.38
CA TYR A 90 -8.74 -1.41 -3.58
C TYR A 90 -8.40 -2.81 -4.07
N ILE A 91 -7.18 -3.23 -3.74
CA ILE A 91 -6.67 -4.57 -3.99
C ILE A 91 -6.12 -5.12 -2.69
N LEU A 92 -6.55 -6.32 -2.31
CA LEU A 92 -6.00 -7.06 -1.19
C LEU A 92 -5.18 -8.23 -1.72
N LYS A 93 -3.95 -8.34 -1.24
CA LYS A 93 -3.06 -9.46 -1.56
C LYS A 93 -2.63 -10.13 -0.27
N GLU A 94 -2.13 -11.35 -0.39
CA GLU A 94 -1.61 -12.13 0.72
C GLU A 94 -0.20 -12.59 0.37
N GLY A 95 0.72 -12.48 1.32
CA GLY A 95 2.11 -12.88 1.11
C GLY A 95 3.08 -11.84 1.67
N GLN A 96 4.27 -11.79 1.06
CA GLN A 96 5.28 -10.80 1.42
C GLN A 96 4.96 -9.44 0.80
N ILE A 97 5.14 -8.38 1.56
CA ILE A 97 4.64 -7.05 1.21
C ILE A 97 5.23 -6.54 -0.10
N LEU A 98 6.54 -6.37 -0.17
CA LEU A 98 7.17 -5.75 -1.36
C LEU A 98 7.07 -6.61 -2.61
N PRO A 99 7.31 -7.94 -2.55
CA PRO A 99 7.11 -8.78 -3.73
C PRO A 99 5.69 -8.77 -4.28
N GLN A 100 4.67 -8.77 -3.42
CA GLN A 100 3.28 -8.72 -3.86
C GLN A 100 2.91 -7.37 -4.47
N ILE A 101 3.43 -6.28 -3.92
CA ILE A 101 3.23 -4.95 -4.51
C ILE A 101 3.90 -4.90 -5.88
N PHE A 102 5.14 -5.38 -5.99
CA PHE A 102 5.88 -5.39 -7.27
C PHE A 102 5.10 -6.18 -8.34
N GLU A 103 4.62 -7.37 -7.99
CA GLU A 103 3.83 -8.20 -8.90
C GLU A 103 2.57 -7.46 -9.37
N THR A 104 1.86 -6.82 -8.44
CA THR A 104 0.64 -6.07 -8.76
C THR A 104 0.94 -4.88 -9.68
N LEU A 105 2.05 -4.18 -9.42
CA LEU A 105 2.50 -3.08 -10.29
C LEU A 105 2.84 -3.58 -11.70
N SER A 106 3.48 -4.74 -11.79
CA SER A 106 3.86 -5.34 -13.08
C SER A 106 2.63 -5.70 -13.92
N GLU A 107 1.57 -6.18 -13.25
CA GLU A 107 0.34 -6.60 -13.94
C GLU A 107 -0.52 -5.41 -14.37
N LEU A 108 -0.66 -4.41 -13.52
CA LEU A 108 -1.63 -3.32 -13.73
C LEU A 108 -1.00 -2.02 -14.20
N THR A 109 0.30 -1.90 -14.12
CA THR A 109 1.10 -0.78 -14.63
C THR A 109 0.48 0.61 -14.41
N PRO A 110 0.30 1.04 -13.14
CA PRO A 110 -0.18 2.40 -12.88
C PRO A 110 0.87 3.44 -13.30
N ASP A 111 0.48 4.69 -13.35
CA ASP A 111 1.38 5.79 -13.67
C ASP A 111 2.24 6.20 -12.47
N LEU A 112 1.71 6.02 -11.27
CA LEU A 112 2.32 6.53 -10.05
C LEU A 112 2.06 5.57 -8.88
N LEU A 113 3.08 5.36 -8.06
CA LEU A 113 2.95 4.63 -6.79
C LEU A 113 3.29 5.57 -5.64
N VAL A 114 2.37 5.69 -4.69
CA VAL A 114 2.62 6.40 -3.43
C VAL A 114 2.84 5.36 -2.34
N ILE A 115 3.98 5.44 -1.66
CA ILE A 115 4.37 4.46 -0.65
C ILE A 115 4.96 5.17 0.57
N GLY A 116 4.62 4.70 1.77
CA GLY A 116 5.18 5.24 2.99
C GLY A 116 6.57 4.70 3.26
N ARG A 117 7.47 5.56 3.73
CA ARG A 117 8.80 5.15 4.21
C ARG A 117 8.68 4.81 5.69
N PRO A 118 9.18 3.64 6.11
CA PRO A 118 9.16 3.26 7.53
C PRO A 118 10.14 4.11 8.34
N PHE A 119 9.82 4.28 9.62
CA PHE A 119 10.70 4.95 10.59
C PHE A 119 11.62 3.93 11.26
N GLU A 120 12.81 4.40 11.65
CA GLU A 120 13.77 3.60 12.41
C GLU A 120 13.20 3.08 13.73
N THR A 121 12.22 3.80 14.30
CA THR A 121 11.56 3.41 15.54
C THR A 121 10.49 2.34 15.38
N GLU A 122 10.12 2.02 14.15
CA GLU A 122 9.19 0.91 13.88
C GLU A 122 9.96 -0.43 13.88
N ALA A 123 10.87 -0.61 14.85
CA ALA A 123 11.65 -1.84 14.98
C ALA A 123 10.75 -2.97 15.48
N GLY A 124 10.32 -3.83 14.59
CA GLY A 124 9.56 -5.03 14.91
C GLY A 124 9.77 -6.07 13.83
N ILE A 125 9.37 -7.30 14.13
CA ILE A 125 9.49 -8.43 13.21
C ILE A 125 8.79 -8.18 11.87
N PHE A 126 7.88 -7.19 11.82
CA PHE A 126 7.03 -6.89 10.67
C PHE A 126 7.32 -5.54 10.04
N SER A 127 8.33 -4.82 10.53
CA SER A 127 8.69 -3.54 9.95
C SER A 127 9.55 -3.74 8.71
N LEU A 128 9.17 -3.06 7.63
CA LEU A 128 10.03 -2.93 6.48
C LEU A 128 11.19 -2.02 6.85
N LYS A 129 12.40 -2.42 6.52
CA LYS A 129 13.57 -1.56 6.71
C LYS A 129 13.53 -0.44 5.67
N GLU A 130 14.01 0.74 6.05
CA GLU A 130 14.10 1.87 5.13
C GLU A 130 14.91 1.51 3.88
N THR A 131 16.01 0.76 4.05
CA THR A 131 16.84 0.30 2.93
C THR A 131 16.08 -0.63 1.98
N ASP A 132 15.16 -1.46 2.50
CA ASP A 132 14.36 -2.34 1.66
C ASP A 132 13.39 -1.55 0.79
N VAL A 133 12.81 -0.48 1.33
CA VAL A 133 11.92 0.40 0.59
C VAL A 133 12.70 1.18 -0.47
N ASP A 134 13.89 1.69 -0.14
CA ASP A 134 14.71 2.43 -1.10
C ASP A 134 15.13 1.54 -2.28
N ASN A 135 15.53 0.30 -2.00
CA ASN A 135 15.87 -0.67 -3.05
C ASN A 135 14.65 -1.02 -3.90
N PHE A 136 13.51 -1.18 -3.28
CA PHE A 136 12.24 -1.44 -3.96
C PHE A 136 11.87 -0.28 -4.90
N VAL A 137 12.00 0.96 -4.43
CA VAL A 137 11.72 2.15 -5.25
C VAL A 137 12.59 2.16 -6.51
N GLN A 138 13.89 1.91 -6.36
CA GLN A 138 14.81 1.86 -7.49
C GLN A 138 14.45 0.74 -8.46
N GLU A 139 14.10 -0.42 -7.95
CA GLU A 139 13.71 -1.57 -8.78
C GLU A 139 12.44 -1.27 -9.59
N VAL A 140 11.45 -0.66 -8.97
CA VAL A 140 10.20 -0.28 -9.63
C VAL A 140 10.47 0.76 -10.72
N GLU A 141 11.23 1.81 -10.42
CA GLU A 141 11.51 2.88 -11.38
C GLU A 141 12.33 2.37 -12.56
N ASN A 142 13.32 1.51 -12.30
CA ASN A 142 14.21 1.02 -13.35
C ASN A 142 13.58 -0.06 -14.22
N ASN A 143 12.82 -0.97 -13.62
CA ASN A 143 12.29 -2.14 -14.31
C ASN A 143 10.88 -1.95 -14.84
N LEU A 144 10.05 -1.16 -14.15
CA LEU A 144 8.63 -0.98 -14.53
C LEU A 144 8.34 0.40 -15.11
N ASN A 145 9.28 1.32 -15.02
CA ASN A 145 9.12 2.69 -15.49
C ASN A 145 7.90 3.40 -14.86
N ILE A 146 7.65 3.12 -13.59
CA ILE A 146 6.59 3.73 -12.79
C ILE A 146 7.24 4.72 -11.83
N THR A 147 6.73 5.93 -11.75
CA THR A 147 7.22 6.93 -10.81
C THR A 147 6.75 6.59 -9.41
N VAL A 148 7.68 6.59 -8.45
CA VAL A 148 7.36 6.30 -7.04
C VAL A 148 7.53 7.56 -6.21
N ILE A 149 6.52 7.85 -5.39
CA ILE A 149 6.57 8.96 -4.42
C ILE A 149 6.62 8.35 -3.03
N PRO A 150 7.79 8.34 -2.38
CA PRO A 150 7.89 7.94 -0.99
C PRO A 150 7.39 9.06 -0.07
N VAL A 151 6.63 8.69 0.95
CA VAL A 151 6.08 9.62 1.94
C VAL A 151 6.63 9.25 3.30
N GLU A 152 7.20 10.22 4.00
CA GLU A 152 7.67 9.99 5.36
C GLU A 152 6.47 9.83 6.30
N THR A 153 6.43 8.69 6.99
CA THR A 153 5.38 8.39 7.94
C THR A 153 5.87 8.72 9.34
N LYS A 154 5.51 9.89 9.85
CA LYS A 154 5.80 10.24 11.25
C LYS A 154 4.68 9.72 12.13
N VAL A 155 5.04 8.86 13.07
CA VAL A 155 4.16 8.52 14.18
C VAL A 155 4.38 9.60 15.24
N GLU A 156 3.42 10.49 15.35
CA GLU A 156 3.37 11.41 16.49
C GLU A 156 2.76 10.69 17.70
#